data_129851df8dc0fb657fcd7ee124119f40
#
_entry.id   129851df8dc0fb657fcd7ee124119f40
#
_cell.length_a   1.000
_cell.length_b   1.000
_cell.length_c   1.000
_cell.angle_alpha   90.00
_cell.angle_beta   90.00
_cell.angle_gamma   90.00
#
_symmetry.space_group_name_H-M   'P 1'
#
loop_
_entity.id
_entity.type
_entity.pdbx_description
1 polymer ?
#
loop_
_entity_poly.entity_id
_entity_poly.type
_entity_poly.pdbx_seq_one_letter_code
_entity_poly.pdbx_strand_id
1 'polypeptide(L)'
;MKVDMSSLIAEAVANAKEGDHKCMYCGKGFIRESTLTAHQCEPKRRAQQKTEVGVNLAYQAWLRFFELSQGSAKLKTYDDFCKSQFYAGFVKFGRYCHSIRAINATRFIDYVIKNNIKLDHWCKEKVYDIYLLQLLTSEAAEDALARGIEHMQEWSESTGANYNDYFKSISSNRLVGDIRNGRISAWCLYCCDTGVMALAGLNPEQITLIWPYIDSDVWQKKLKDYPADAEMAKYILKEAGL
;
A
#
# COMPACT_ATOMS: atom_id res chain seq x y z
N MET A 1 -6.61 53.76 51.00
CA MET A 1 -7.26 52.93 49.97
C MET A 1 -6.45 51.62 49.86
N LYS A 2 -6.99 50.49 50.26
CA LYS A 2 -6.32 49.19 50.04
C LYS A 2 -6.63 48.76 48.61
N VAL A 3 -5.62 48.65 47.81
CA VAL A 3 -5.76 48.10 46.44
C VAL A 3 -6.03 46.60 46.56
N ASP A 4 -7.15 46.14 46.03
CA ASP A 4 -7.48 44.75 46.04
C ASP A 4 -6.67 44.04 44.94
N MET A 5 -5.55 43.45 45.37
CA MET A 5 -4.64 42.69 44.47
C MET A 5 -5.31 41.50 43.79
N SER A 6 -6.36 40.93 44.42
CA SER A 6 -7.10 39.80 43.83
C SER A 6 -7.90 40.23 42.60
N SER A 7 -8.49 41.44 42.68
CA SER A 7 -9.24 42.05 41.57
C SER A 7 -8.29 42.43 40.41
N LEU A 8 -7.11 42.99 40.71
CA LEU A 8 -6.12 43.31 39.70
C LEU A 8 -5.52 42.05 39.01
N ILE A 9 -5.32 40.99 39.77
CA ILE A 9 -4.87 39.71 39.20
C ILE A 9 -5.98 39.10 38.33
N ALA A 10 -7.22 39.14 38.76
CA ALA A 10 -8.36 38.63 37.98
C ALA A 10 -8.54 39.44 36.69
N GLU A 11 -8.42 40.78 36.76
CA GLU A 11 -8.44 41.65 35.56
C GLU A 11 -7.24 41.43 34.64
N ALA A 12 -6.03 41.23 35.17
CA ALA A 12 -4.85 40.91 34.41
C ALA A 12 -4.94 39.53 33.73
N VAL A 13 -5.56 38.55 34.41
CA VAL A 13 -5.85 37.22 33.84
C VAL A 13 -6.98 37.28 32.79
N ALA A 14 -8.00 38.08 33.01
CA ALA A 14 -9.11 38.31 32.06
C ALA A 14 -8.65 39.11 30.84
N ASN A 15 -7.72 40.06 31.04
CA ASN A 15 -7.07 40.85 29.97
C ASN A 15 -5.78 40.22 29.42
N ALA A 16 -5.38 39.03 29.89
CA ALA A 16 -4.41 38.23 29.19
C ALA A 16 -4.98 37.98 27.79
N LYS A 17 -4.63 38.87 26.87
CA LYS A 17 -5.09 38.86 25.48
C LYS A 17 -4.91 37.44 24.94
N GLU A 18 -5.99 36.79 24.54
CA GLU A 18 -5.91 35.72 23.57
C GLU A 18 -4.93 36.21 22.49
N GLY A 19 -3.79 35.52 22.34
CA GLY A 19 -2.73 36.03 21.50
C GLY A 19 -3.27 36.33 20.10
N ASP A 20 -2.86 37.47 19.52
CA ASP A 20 -3.34 37.96 18.22
C ASP A 20 -3.06 36.97 17.07
N HIS A 21 -2.15 35.99 17.30
CA HIS A 21 -1.73 35.00 16.33
C HIS A 21 -2.39 33.65 16.62
N LYS A 22 -3.43 33.28 15.88
CA LYS A 22 -4.16 32.01 16.08
C LYS A 22 -3.66 30.93 15.09
N CYS A 23 -3.43 29.72 15.60
CA CYS A 23 -3.16 28.58 14.75
C CYS A 23 -4.44 28.19 13.97
N MET A 24 -4.39 28.24 12.65
CA MET A 24 -5.51 27.90 11.78
C MET A 24 -5.96 26.42 11.89
N TYR A 25 -5.11 25.54 12.42
CA TYR A 25 -5.39 24.11 12.55
C TYR A 25 -6.03 23.72 13.89
N CYS A 26 -5.58 24.29 15.00
CA CYS A 26 -6.05 23.91 16.33
C CYS A 26 -6.74 25.07 17.10
N GLY A 27 -6.74 26.29 16.54
CA GLY A 27 -7.37 27.46 17.14
C GLY A 27 -6.59 28.08 18.32
N LYS A 28 -5.45 27.48 18.76
CA LYS A 28 -4.67 27.99 19.89
C LYS A 28 -4.07 29.36 19.57
N GLY A 29 -4.26 30.34 20.46
CA GLY A 29 -3.70 31.68 20.37
C GLY A 29 -2.27 31.77 20.90
N PHE A 30 -1.46 32.65 20.30
CA PHE A 30 -0.06 32.94 20.66
C PHE A 30 0.19 34.44 20.66
N ILE A 31 0.97 34.92 21.63
CA ILE A 31 1.32 36.34 21.76
C ILE A 31 2.35 36.74 20.68
N ARG A 32 3.22 35.80 20.26
CA ARG A 32 4.29 36.08 19.29
C ARG A 32 4.11 35.22 18.05
N GLU A 33 4.28 35.84 16.89
CA GLU A 33 4.25 35.16 15.59
C GLU A 33 5.31 34.03 15.49
N SER A 34 6.52 34.27 16.02
CA SER A 34 7.57 33.27 16.05
C SER A 34 7.17 32.00 16.82
N THR A 35 6.39 32.16 17.90
CA THR A 35 5.86 31.01 18.66
C THR A 35 4.78 30.26 17.89
N LEU A 36 3.92 30.97 17.14
CA LEU A 36 2.96 30.36 16.23
C LEU A 36 3.66 29.60 15.10
N THR A 37 4.70 30.19 14.50
CA THR A 37 5.47 29.55 13.42
C THR A 37 6.13 28.26 13.89
N ALA A 38 6.72 28.25 15.07
CA ALA A 38 7.33 27.07 15.69
C ALA A 38 6.30 26.05 16.21
N HIS A 39 5.02 26.46 16.35
CA HIS A 39 3.99 25.61 16.92
C HIS A 39 3.69 24.41 16.03
N GLN A 40 3.84 23.20 16.59
CA GLN A 40 3.44 21.94 15.98
C GLN A 40 2.32 21.31 16.80
N CYS A 41 1.13 21.27 16.22
CA CYS A 41 -0.01 20.54 16.80
C CYS A 41 -0.40 19.35 15.93
N GLU A 42 -1.11 18.42 16.50
CA GLU A 42 -1.56 17.21 15.79
C GLU A 42 -2.37 17.54 14.52
N PRO A 43 -3.35 18.46 14.53
CA PRO A 43 -4.06 18.84 13.31
C PRO A 43 -3.15 19.43 12.21
N LYS A 44 -2.18 20.28 12.58
CA LYS A 44 -1.20 20.84 11.64
C LYS A 44 -0.35 19.75 11.01
N ARG A 45 0.16 18.82 11.85
CA ARG A 45 0.96 17.68 11.39
C ARG A 45 0.18 16.81 10.41
N ARG A 46 -1.07 16.46 10.73
CA ARG A 46 -1.95 15.67 9.85
C ARG A 46 -2.20 16.37 8.51
N ALA A 47 -2.45 17.67 8.52
CA ALA A 47 -2.64 18.45 7.30
C ALA A 47 -1.38 18.48 6.42
N GLN A 48 -0.20 18.60 7.02
CA GLN A 48 1.09 18.60 6.31
C GLN A 48 1.45 17.25 5.68
N GLN A 49 0.98 16.15 6.27
CA GLN A 49 1.22 14.79 5.77
C GLN A 49 0.41 14.42 4.52
N LYS A 50 -0.45 15.30 4.02
CA LYS A 50 -1.34 15.03 2.88
C LYS A 50 -0.61 14.51 1.63
N THR A 51 0.61 14.98 1.38
CA THR A 51 1.42 14.61 0.20
C THR A 51 2.20 13.31 0.38
N GLU A 52 2.23 12.73 1.58
CA GLU A 52 2.88 11.44 1.83
C GLU A 52 2.10 10.32 1.15
N VAL A 53 2.77 9.48 0.34
CA VAL A 53 2.13 8.40 -0.42
C VAL A 53 1.30 7.47 0.47
N GLY A 54 1.85 7.04 1.60
CA GLY A 54 1.15 6.19 2.56
C GLY A 54 -0.07 6.88 3.19
N VAL A 55 -0.02 8.20 3.42
CA VAL A 55 -1.16 8.96 3.94
C VAL A 55 -2.24 9.15 2.86
N ASN A 56 -1.84 9.30 1.61
CA ASN A 56 -2.79 9.36 0.49
C ASN A 56 -3.54 8.01 0.34
N LEU A 57 -2.82 6.88 0.35
CA LEU A 57 -3.43 5.55 0.38
C LEU A 57 -4.38 5.37 1.59
N ALA A 58 -4.00 5.89 2.75
CA ALA A 58 -4.84 5.86 3.94
C ALA A 58 -6.14 6.65 3.76
N TYR A 59 -6.06 7.82 3.14
CA TYR A 59 -7.23 8.64 2.83
C TYR A 59 -8.17 7.94 1.84
N GLN A 60 -7.62 7.33 0.79
CA GLN A 60 -8.40 6.52 -0.16
C GLN A 60 -9.08 5.34 0.53
N ALA A 61 -8.36 4.62 1.40
CA ALA A 61 -8.92 3.51 2.18
C ALA A 61 -10.06 3.97 3.11
N TRP A 62 -9.90 5.14 3.75
CA TRP A 62 -10.91 5.73 4.59
C TRP A 62 -12.16 6.15 3.81
N LEU A 63 -12.00 6.79 2.63
CA LEU A 63 -13.12 7.12 1.75
C LEU A 63 -13.87 5.85 1.31
N ARG A 64 -13.13 4.84 0.87
CA ARG A 64 -13.70 3.59 0.40
C ARG A 64 -14.42 2.82 1.50
N PHE A 65 -13.89 2.83 2.72
CA PHE A 65 -14.56 2.26 3.88
C PHE A 65 -15.93 2.89 4.13
N PHE A 66 -16.04 4.21 4.08
CA PHE A 66 -17.32 4.89 4.28
C PHE A 66 -18.27 4.70 3.11
N GLU A 67 -17.76 4.68 1.88
CA GLU A 67 -18.58 4.40 0.70
C GLU A 67 -19.24 3.02 0.77
N LEU A 68 -18.48 1.98 1.12
CA LEU A 68 -18.98 0.61 1.20
C LEU A 68 -19.81 0.32 2.45
N SER A 69 -19.55 1.01 3.56
CA SER A 69 -20.23 0.73 4.84
C SER A 69 -21.45 1.61 5.11
N GLN A 70 -21.49 2.83 4.58
CA GLN A 70 -22.53 3.81 4.89
C GLN A 70 -23.26 4.39 3.67
N GLY A 71 -22.81 4.00 2.47
CA GLY A 71 -23.26 4.65 1.23
C GLY A 71 -22.68 6.05 1.04
N SER A 72 -22.72 6.57 -0.18
CA SER A 72 -22.06 7.82 -0.60
C SER A 72 -22.82 9.12 -0.20
N ALA A 73 -23.58 9.13 0.88
CA ALA A 73 -24.50 10.23 1.19
C ALA A 73 -23.86 11.59 1.49
N LYS A 74 -22.53 11.66 1.73
CA LYS A 74 -21.78 12.92 1.91
C LYS A 74 -20.39 12.79 1.33
N LEU A 75 -20.02 13.77 0.49
CA LEU A 75 -18.63 13.99 0.08
C LEU A 75 -17.77 14.25 1.32
N LYS A 76 -16.84 13.35 1.61
CA LYS A 76 -15.90 13.47 2.73
C LYS A 76 -14.60 14.09 2.24
N THR A 77 -14.12 15.08 2.98
CA THR A 77 -12.89 15.81 2.66
C THR A 77 -11.67 15.25 3.41
N TYR A 78 -10.48 15.67 3.00
CA TYR A 78 -9.27 15.36 3.73
C TYR A 78 -9.28 15.94 5.16
N ASP A 79 -9.92 17.10 5.36
CA ASP A 79 -10.09 17.69 6.70
C ASP A 79 -10.96 16.80 7.60
N ASP A 80 -12.02 16.18 7.05
CA ASP A 80 -12.85 15.22 7.79
C ASP A 80 -12.03 13.98 8.17
N PHE A 81 -11.15 13.51 7.25
CA PHE A 81 -10.20 12.44 7.54
C PHE A 81 -9.26 12.82 8.69
N CYS A 82 -8.65 14.03 8.66
CA CYS A 82 -7.78 14.51 9.71
C CYS A 82 -8.45 14.58 11.09
N LYS A 83 -9.76 14.83 11.13
CA LYS A 83 -10.56 14.89 12.36
C LYS A 83 -11.09 13.52 12.80
N SER A 84 -10.97 12.50 11.95
CA SER A 84 -11.48 11.17 12.24
C SER A 84 -10.74 10.53 13.41
N GLN A 85 -11.50 9.90 14.33
CA GLN A 85 -10.95 9.06 15.39
C GLN A 85 -10.15 7.86 14.85
N PHE A 86 -10.44 7.44 13.62
CA PHE A 86 -9.77 6.32 12.95
C PHE A 86 -8.53 6.74 12.14
N TYR A 87 -8.16 8.04 12.12
CA TYR A 87 -7.04 8.57 11.34
C TYR A 87 -5.76 7.74 11.49
N ALA A 88 -5.35 7.49 12.74
CA ALA A 88 -4.11 6.76 13.04
C ALA A 88 -4.13 5.32 12.50
N GLY A 89 -5.27 4.63 12.59
CA GLY A 89 -5.43 3.27 12.08
C GLY A 89 -5.29 3.21 10.55
N PHE A 90 -5.98 4.11 9.86
CA PHE A 90 -5.88 4.18 8.40
C PHE A 90 -4.49 4.62 7.93
N VAL A 91 -3.84 5.58 8.60
CA VAL A 91 -2.48 6.00 8.25
C VAL A 91 -1.48 4.86 8.46
N LYS A 92 -1.62 4.09 9.54
CA LYS A 92 -0.82 2.88 9.75
C LYS A 92 -1.00 1.90 8.58
N PHE A 93 -2.23 1.68 8.14
CA PHE A 93 -2.53 0.78 7.03
C PHE A 93 -1.97 1.30 5.69
N GLY A 94 -2.18 2.57 5.36
CA GLY A 94 -1.67 3.11 4.10
C GLY A 94 -0.14 3.11 4.03
N ARG A 95 0.54 3.40 5.15
CA ARG A 95 2.00 3.27 5.25
C ARG A 95 2.46 1.82 5.14
N TYR A 96 1.72 0.88 5.73
CA TYR A 96 1.97 -0.54 5.57
C TYR A 96 1.89 -0.96 4.10
N CYS A 97 0.79 -0.61 3.40
CA CYS A 97 0.66 -0.90 1.97
C CYS A 97 1.81 -0.33 1.14
N HIS A 98 2.25 0.89 1.45
CA HIS A 98 3.39 1.52 0.77
C HIS A 98 4.70 0.78 1.08
N SER A 99 4.95 0.43 2.34
CA SER A 99 6.19 -0.24 2.77
C SER A 99 6.39 -1.62 2.16
N ILE A 100 5.30 -2.40 2.02
CA ILE A 100 5.33 -3.73 1.39
C ILE A 100 5.19 -3.64 -0.14
N ARG A 101 5.04 -2.43 -0.70
CA ARG A 101 4.73 -2.22 -2.12
C ARG A 101 3.53 -3.09 -2.54
N ALA A 102 2.41 -2.99 -1.81
CA ALA A 102 1.24 -3.85 -1.97
C ALA A 102 0.77 -3.92 -3.42
N ILE A 103 0.60 -5.12 -3.95
CA ILE A 103 0.06 -5.35 -5.28
C ILE A 103 -1.40 -4.93 -5.31
N ASN A 104 -1.77 -4.02 -6.21
CA ASN A 104 -3.11 -3.48 -6.34
C ASN A 104 -3.75 -3.07 -4.99
N ALA A 105 -3.17 -2.03 -4.37
CA ALA A 105 -3.59 -1.55 -3.05
C ALA A 105 -5.11 -1.26 -2.97
N THR A 106 -5.73 -0.76 -4.05
CA THR A 106 -7.18 -0.51 -4.10
C THR A 106 -7.98 -1.80 -3.94
N ARG A 107 -7.58 -2.87 -4.62
CA ARG A 107 -8.23 -4.18 -4.50
C ARG A 107 -7.99 -4.79 -3.12
N PHE A 108 -6.82 -4.53 -2.50
CA PHE A 108 -6.56 -4.94 -1.11
C PHE A 108 -7.46 -4.20 -0.11
N ILE A 109 -7.68 -2.89 -0.29
CA ILE A 109 -8.64 -2.11 0.49
C ILE A 109 -10.05 -2.72 0.38
N ASP A 110 -10.51 -2.99 -0.84
CA ASP A 110 -11.80 -3.63 -1.06
C ASP A 110 -11.90 -5.01 -0.39
N TYR A 111 -10.82 -5.79 -0.47
CA TYR A 111 -10.75 -7.11 0.15
C TYR A 111 -10.93 -7.06 1.67
N VAL A 112 -10.20 -6.20 2.37
CA VAL A 112 -10.29 -6.12 3.83
C VAL A 112 -11.65 -5.61 4.30
N ILE A 113 -12.27 -4.69 3.55
CA ILE A 113 -13.60 -4.16 3.86
C ILE A 113 -14.70 -5.21 3.59
N LYS A 114 -14.71 -5.82 2.41
CA LYS A 114 -15.72 -6.82 2.01
C LYS A 114 -15.70 -8.07 2.88
N ASN A 115 -14.52 -8.45 3.39
CA ASN A 115 -14.39 -9.57 4.32
C ASN A 115 -14.59 -9.18 5.79
N ASN A 116 -15.06 -7.95 6.07
CA ASN A 116 -15.31 -7.44 7.43
C ASN A 116 -14.13 -7.61 8.38
N ILE A 117 -12.90 -7.48 7.88
CA ILE A 117 -11.69 -7.58 8.69
C ILE A 117 -11.61 -6.32 9.57
N LYS A 118 -11.36 -6.50 10.88
CA LYS A 118 -11.20 -5.36 11.79
C LYS A 118 -9.98 -4.54 11.40
N LEU A 119 -10.06 -3.20 11.46
CA LEU A 119 -9.01 -2.26 11.06
C LEU A 119 -7.65 -2.57 11.71
N ASP A 120 -7.63 -3.01 12.97
CA ASP A 120 -6.41 -3.40 13.69
C ASP A 120 -5.69 -4.60 13.05
N HIS A 121 -6.38 -5.38 12.22
CA HIS A 121 -5.85 -6.55 11.54
C HIS A 121 -5.41 -6.29 10.11
N TRP A 122 -5.71 -5.12 9.54
CA TRP A 122 -5.41 -4.82 8.14
C TRP A 122 -3.92 -4.84 7.80
N CYS A 123 -3.05 -4.59 8.81
CA CYS A 123 -1.60 -4.62 8.67
C CYS A 123 -0.97 -5.96 9.05
N LYS A 124 -1.77 -7.04 9.22
CA LYS A 124 -1.22 -8.36 9.50
C LYS A 124 -0.75 -9.02 8.21
N GLU A 125 0.49 -9.50 8.20
CA GLU A 125 1.11 -10.21 7.07
C GLU A 125 0.19 -11.32 6.55
N LYS A 126 -0.33 -12.17 7.44
CA LYS A 126 -1.26 -13.24 7.08
C LYS A 126 -2.50 -12.76 6.31
N VAL A 127 -3.00 -11.56 6.60
CA VAL A 127 -4.16 -10.98 5.89
C VAL A 127 -3.76 -10.60 4.46
N TYR A 128 -2.57 -10.01 4.31
CA TYR A 128 -2.04 -9.68 3.00
C TYR A 128 -1.70 -10.93 2.18
N ASP A 129 -1.11 -11.95 2.79
CA ASP A 129 -0.76 -13.22 2.12
C ASP A 129 -2.00 -13.91 1.53
N ILE A 130 -3.10 -13.98 2.30
CA ILE A 130 -4.37 -14.57 1.81
C ILE A 130 -4.94 -13.73 0.66
N TYR A 131 -4.93 -12.41 0.79
CA TYR A 131 -5.34 -11.52 -0.30
C TYR A 131 -4.49 -11.72 -1.54
N LEU A 132 -3.16 -11.76 -1.38
CA LEU A 132 -2.21 -11.89 -2.49
C LEU A 132 -2.42 -13.21 -3.23
N LEU A 133 -2.58 -14.31 -2.51
CA LEU A 133 -2.87 -15.61 -3.11
C LEU A 133 -4.16 -15.58 -3.94
N GLN A 134 -5.24 -15.00 -3.41
CA GLN A 134 -6.49 -14.84 -4.16
C GLN A 134 -6.33 -13.95 -5.38
N LEU A 135 -5.57 -12.87 -5.27
CA LEU A 135 -5.28 -11.99 -6.39
C LEU A 135 -4.56 -12.74 -7.49
N LEU A 136 -3.42 -13.36 -7.19
CA LEU A 136 -2.54 -13.99 -8.17
C LEU A 136 -3.20 -15.18 -8.89
N THR A 137 -4.09 -15.90 -8.21
CA THR A 137 -4.85 -16.99 -8.83
C THR A 137 -6.00 -16.50 -9.71
N SER A 138 -6.52 -15.28 -9.49
CA SER A 138 -7.70 -14.74 -10.18
C SER A 138 -7.41 -13.57 -11.13
N GLU A 139 -6.20 -13.02 -11.12
CA GLU A 139 -5.83 -11.89 -11.97
C GLU A 139 -5.81 -12.25 -13.46
N ALA A 140 -6.02 -11.24 -14.31
CA ALA A 140 -5.85 -11.37 -15.75
C ALA A 140 -4.37 -11.60 -16.10
N ALA A 141 -4.12 -12.36 -17.15
CA ALA A 141 -2.76 -12.61 -17.62
C ALA A 141 -2.03 -11.32 -17.99
N GLU A 142 -2.73 -10.36 -18.62
CA GLU A 142 -2.17 -9.05 -18.99
C GLU A 142 -1.61 -8.29 -17.79
N ASP A 143 -2.38 -8.18 -16.69
CA ASP A 143 -1.96 -7.49 -15.46
C ASP A 143 -0.75 -8.18 -14.82
N ALA A 144 -0.75 -9.50 -14.82
CA ALA A 144 0.34 -10.31 -14.28
C ALA A 144 1.64 -10.14 -15.09
N LEU A 145 1.54 -10.14 -16.42
CA LEU A 145 2.67 -9.96 -17.33
C LEU A 145 3.22 -8.53 -17.26
N ALA A 146 2.36 -7.52 -17.31
CA ALA A 146 2.78 -6.13 -17.20
C ALA A 146 3.60 -5.91 -15.92
N ARG A 147 3.08 -6.37 -14.77
CA ARG A 147 3.78 -6.30 -13.48
C ARG A 147 5.10 -7.07 -13.48
N GLY A 148 5.11 -8.28 -14.04
CA GLY A 148 6.32 -9.11 -14.10
C GLY A 148 7.43 -8.48 -14.94
N ILE A 149 7.09 -7.97 -16.12
CA ILE A 149 8.03 -7.31 -17.03
C ILE A 149 8.56 -6.00 -16.40
N GLU A 150 7.68 -5.18 -15.80
CA GLU A 150 8.09 -3.98 -15.07
C GLU A 150 9.09 -4.31 -13.95
N HIS A 151 8.83 -5.37 -13.17
CA HIS A 151 9.75 -5.83 -12.13
C HIS A 151 11.10 -6.30 -12.69
N MET A 152 11.12 -7.01 -13.81
CA MET A 152 12.35 -7.42 -14.48
C MET A 152 13.13 -6.21 -15.01
N GLN A 153 12.46 -5.16 -15.48
CA GLN A 153 13.09 -3.89 -15.88
C GLN A 153 13.69 -3.16 -14.67
N GLU A 154 12.96 -3.06 -13.53
CA GLU A 154 13.52 -2.51 -12.28
C GLU A 154 14.77 -3.29 -11.82
N TRP A 155 14.75 -4.62 -11.95
CA TRP A 155 15.91 -5.45 -11.66
C TRP A 155 17.08 -5.15 -12.59
N SER A 156 16.83 -5.02 -13.88
CA SER A 156 17.82 -4.64 -14.90
C SER A 156 18.48 -3.31 -14.58
N GLU A 157 17.70 -2.28 -14.24
CA GLU A 157 18.21 -0.97 -13.85
C GLU A 157 19.10 -1.03 -12.60
N SER A 158 18.74 -1.88 -11.64
CA SER A 158 19.48 -2.04 -10.38
C SER A 158 20.77 -2.85 -10.50
N THR A 159 20.86 -3.73 -11.49
CA THR A 159 21.99 -4.68 -11.65
C THR A 159 22.88 -4.38 -12.85
N GLY A 160 22.39 -3.60 -13.83
CA GLY A 160 23.04 -3.37 -15.11
C GLY A 160 22.96 -4.58 -16.08
N ALA A 161 22.27 -5.66 -15.70
CA ALA A 161 22.03 -6.82 -16.56
C ALA A 161 20.83 -6.56 -17.49
N ASN A 162 20.73 -7.32 -18.59
CA ASN A 162 19.57 -7.19 -19.47
C ASN A 162 18.33 -7.82 -18.83
N TYR A 163 17.17 -7.15 -18.89
CA TYR A 163 15.94 -7.65 -18.26
C TYR A 163 15.45 -8.99 -18.82
N ASN A 164 15.72 -9.29 -20.08
CA ASN A 164 15.38 -10.57 -20.72
C ASN A 164 16.25 -11.74 -20.23
N ASP A 165 17.36 -11.47 -19.55
CA ASP A 165 18.17 -12.48 -18.88
C ASP A 165 17.77 -12.72 -17.40
N TYR A 166 16.65 -12.12 -16.96
CA TYR A 166 16.19 -12.19 -15.58
C TYR A 166 16.18 -13.62 -15.05
N PHE A 167 15.43 -14.53 -15.69
CA PHE A 167 15.30 -15.92 -15.24
C PHE A 167 16.60 -16.72 -15.29
N LYS A 168 17.56 -16.34 -16.15
CA LYS A 168 18.88 -16.98 -16.27
C LYS A 168 19.86 -16.49 -15.21
N SER A 169 19.70 -15.24 -14.77
CA SER A 169 20.70 -14.54 -13.94
C SER A 169 20.26 -14.31 -12.50
N ILE A 170 18.95 -14.44 -12.22
CA ILE A 170 18.41 -14.23 -10.87
C ILE A 170 18.86 -15.36 -9.93
N SER A 171 19.25 -15.03 -8.69
CA SER A 171 19.51 -16.06 -7.70
C SER A 171 18.20 -16.74 -7.26
N SER A 172 18.26 -18.05 -6.98
CA SER A 172 17.10 -18.84 -6.54
C SER A 172 16.37 -18.21 -5.34
N ASN A 173 17.09 -17.70 -4.35
CA ASN A 173 16.48 -17.06 -3.19
C ASN A 173 15.74 -15.76 -3.54
N ARG A 174 16.27 -14.98 -4.48
CA ARG A 174 15.62 -13.76 -4.95
C ARG A 174 14.36 -14.11 -5.74
N LEU A 175 14.43 -15.08 -6.64
CA LEU A 175 13.27 -15.55 -7.40
C LEU A 175 12.14 -16.02 -6.48
N VAL A 176 12.46 -16.83 -5.45
CA VAL A 176 11.49 -17.26 -4.42
C VAL A 176 10.85 -16.07 -3.72
N GLY A 177 11.63 -15.05 -3.36
CA GLY A 177 11.13 -13.82 -2.77
C GLY A 177 10.19 -13.06 -3.72
N ASP A 178 10.57 -12.94 -4.99
CA ASP A 178 9.81 -12.20 -5.99
C ASP A 178 8.47 -12.91 -6.33
N ILE A 179 8.44 -14.25 -6.32
CA ILE A 179 7.20 -15.05 -6.45
C ILE A 179 6.32 -14.86 -5.21
N ARG A 180 6.86 -15.03 -3.99
CA ARG A 180 6.10 -14.88 -2.74
C ARG A 180 5.49 -13.49 -2.57
N ASN A 181 6.21 -12.47 -3.03
CA ASN A 181 5.74 -11.09 -2.98
C ASN A 181 4.84 -10.71 -4.17
N GLY A 182 4.50 -11.66 -5.06
CA GLY A 182 3.64 -11.47 -6.21
C GLY A 182 4.24 -10.60 -7.32
N ARG A 183 5.56 -10.35 -7.30
CA ARG A 183 6.24 -9.60 -8.36
C ARG A 183 6.30 -10.41 -9.64
N ILE A 184 6.61 -11.69 -9.51
CA ILE A 184 6.61 -12.66 -10.60
C ILE A 184 5.42 -13.59 -10.41
N SER A 185 4.52 -13.58 -11.37
CA SER A 185 3.34 -14.46 -11.42
C SER A 185 3.68 -15.79 -12.10
N ALA A 186 2.90 -16.82 -11.78
CA ALA A 186 2.98 -18.09 -12.48
C ALA A 186 2.67 -17.99 -14.00
N TRP A 187 1.94 -16.96 -14.46
CA TRP A 187 1.83 -16.64 -15.88
C TRP A 187 3.21 -16.42 -16.54
N CYS A 188 4.10 -15.66 -15.86
CA CYS A 188 5.47 -15.44 -16.37
C CYS A 188 6.31 -16.70 -16.32
N LEU A 189 6.08 -17.57 -15.33
CA LEU A 189 6.89 -18.78 -15.11
C LEU A 189 6.53 -19.91 -16.08
N TYR A 190 5.23 -20.16 -16.27
CA TYR A 190 4.76 -21.30 -17.06
C TYR A 190 4.59 -21.01 -18.56
N CYS A 191 4.61 -19.73 -18.96
CA CYS A 191 4.44 -19.34 -20.35
C CYS A 191 5.76 -19.02 -21.09
N CYS A 192 6.93 -19.21 -20.45
CA CYS A 192 8.22 -19.14 -21.13
C CYS A 192 9.19 -20.23 -20.64
N ASP A 193 10.04 -20.71 -21.53
CA ASP A 193 10.98 -21.80 -21.25
C ASP A 193 11.99 -21.43 -20.15
N THR A 194 12.48 -20.20 -20.16
CA THR A 194 13.44 -19.70 -19.14
C THR A 194 12.83 -19.66 -17.75
N GLY A 195 11.54 -19.34 -17.62
CA GLY A 195 10.80 -19.38 -16.35
C GLY A 195 10.64 -20.81 -15.82
N VAL A 196 10.28 -21.75 -16.70
CA VAL A 196 10.19 -23.18 -16.35
C VAL A 196 11.55 -23.72 -15.91
N MET A 197 12.62 -23.37 -16.61
CA MET A 197 14.00 -23.77 -16.24
C MET A 197 14.42 -23.17 -14.89
N ALA A 198 14.06 -21.92 -14.62
CA ALA A 198 14.34 -21.28 -13.33
C ALA A 198 13.63 -21.99 -12.17
N LEU A 199 12.38 -22.43 -12.35
CA LEU A 199 11.67 -23.26 -11.37
C LEU A 199 12.35 -24.61 -11.15
N ALA A 200 12.78 -25.28 -12.24
CA ALA A 200 13.47 -26.57 -12.17
C ALA A 200 14.82 -26.49 -11.43
N GLY A 201 15.42 -25.31 -11.36
CA GLY A 201 16.66 -25.06 -10.61
C GLY A 201 16.47 -24.83 -9.11
N LEU A 202 15.23 -24.80 -8.59
CA LEU A 202 14.95 -24.59 -7.16
C LEU A 202 15.05 -25.92 -6.38
N ASN A 203 15.50 -25.81 -5.14
CA ASN A 203 15.51 -26.97 -4.25
C ASN A 203 14.12 -27.23 -3.62
N PRO A 204 13.87 -28.42 -2.99
CA PRO A 204 12.58 -28.77 -2.44
C PRO A 204 12.04 -27.79 -1.38
N GLU A 205 12.92 -27.21 -0.55
CA GLU A 205 12.53 -26.24 0.46
C GLU A 205 12.04 -24.93 -0.18
N GLN A 206 12.74 -24.46 -1.20
CA GLN A 206 12.37 -23.28 -1.98
C GLN A 206 11.02 -23.48 -2.71
N ILE A 207 10.82 -24.64 -3.31
CA ILE A 207 9.53 -25.01 -3.95
C ILE A 207 8.40 -25.00 -2.90
N THR A 208 8.62 -25.60 -1.73
CA THR A 208 7.60 -25.63 -0.66
C THR A 208 7.14 -24.22 -0.27
N LEU A 209 8.06 -23.25 -0.22
CA LEU A 209 7.75 -21.87 0.14
C LEU A 209 6.86 -21.15 -0.87
N ILE A 210 6.96 -21.50 -2.15
CA ILE A 210 6.23 -20.85 -3.25
C ILE A 210 5.09 -21.70 -3.80
N TRP A 211 4.96 -22.95 -3.34
CA TRP A 211 3.97 -23.90 -3.84
C TRP A 211 2.55 -23.32 -3.93
N PRO A 212 2.04 -22.56 -2.92
CA PRO A 212 0.69 -22.01 -3.00
C PRO A 212 0.45 -21.10 -4.20
N TYR A 213 1.52 -20.51 -4.76
CA TYR A 213 1.46 -19.57 -5.88
C TYR A 213 1.68 -20.22 -7.26
N ILE A 214 2.34 -21.40 -7.26
CA ILE A 214 2.78 -22.07 -8.48
C ILE A 214 2.29 -23.52 -8.59
N ASP A 215 1.31 -23.94 -7.78
CA ASP A 215 0.76 -25.30 -7.81
C ASP A 215 0.53 -25.75 -9.25
N SER A 216 1.32 -26.74 -9.70
CA SER A 216 1.35 -27.19 -11.09
C SER A 216 0.00 -27.73 -11.57
N ASP A 217 -0.76 -28.38 -10.68
CA ASP A 217 -2.05 -28.96 -11.04
C ASP A 217 -3.10 -27.86 -11.26
N VAL A 218 -3.10 -26.87 -10.40
CA VAL A 218 -3.94 -25.67 -10.52
C VAL A 218 -3.62 -24.91 -11.80
N TRP A 219 -2.31 -24.67 -12.05
CA TRP A 219 -1.88 -23.87 -13.20
C TRP A 219 -2.01 -24.60 -14.53
N GLN A 220 -1.73 -25.90 -14.60
CA GLN A 220 -2.01 -26.70 -15.81
C GLN A 220 -3.48 -26.66 -16.20
N LYS A 221 -4.37 -26.76 -15.20
CA LYS A 221 -5.81 -26.61 -15.44
C LYS A 221 -6.13 -25.20 -15.94
N LYS A 222 -5.63 -24.15 -15.28
CA LYS A 222 -5.89 -22.76 -15.66
C LYS A 222 -5.42 -22.45 -17.09
N LEU A 223 -4.23 -22.90 -17.46
CA LEU A 223 -3.70 -22.72 -18.83
C LEU A 223 -4.55 -23.46 -19.89
N LYS A 224 -5.14 -24.60 -19.55
CA LYS A 224 -6.09 -25.33 -20.43
C LYS A 224 -7.46 -24.67 -20.51
N ASP A 225 -7.96 -24.15 -19.40
CA ASP A 225 -9.27 -23.51 -19.34
C ASP A 225 -9.27 -22.13 -20.00
N TYR A 226 -8.08 -21.46 -20.08
CA TYR A 226 -7.88 -20.12 -20.67
C TYR A 226 -6.80 -20.14 -21.77
N PRO A 227 -7.01 -20.88 -22.89
CA PRO A 227 -5.99 -21.06 -23.92
C PRO A 227 -5.62 -19.76 -24.64
N ALA A 228 -6.57 -18.84 -24.82
CA ALA A 228 -6.30 -17.54 -25.45
C ALA A 228 -5.35 -16.69 -24.60
N ASP A 229 -5.55 -16.66 -23.28
CA ASP A 229 -4.68 -15.93 -22.35
C ASP A 229 -3.29 -16.57 -22.28
N ALA A 230 -3.21 -17.92 -22.35
CA ALA A 230 -1.95 -18.63 -22.36
C ALA A 230 -1.14 -18.35 -23.63
N GLU A 231 -1.75 -18.33 -24.80
CA GLU A 231 -1.09 -18.00 -26.07
C GLU A 231 -0.68 -16.52 -26.13
N MET A 232 -1.54 -15.62 -25.63
CA MET A 232 -1.18 -14.21 -25.48
C MET A 232 0.03 -14.04 -24.56
N ALA A 233 0.04 -14.72 -23.40
CA ALA A 233 1.16 -14.66 -22.46
C ALA A 233 2.46 -15.14 -23.08
N LYS A 234 2.47 -16.27 -23.78
CA LYS A 234 3.64 -16.77 -24.52
C LYS A 234 4.12 -15.78 -25.57
N TYR A 235 3.19 -15.20 -26.32
CA TYR A 235 3.52 -14.21 -27.33
C TYR A 235 4.20 -12.96 -26.72
N ILE A 236 3.61 -12.38 -25.66
CA ILE A 236 4.16 -11.20 -25.00
C ILE A 236 5.56 -11.47 -24.42
N LEU A 237 5.75 -12.61 -23.74
CA LEU A 237 7.04 -12.98 -23.15
C LEU A 237 8.10 -13.22 -24.22
N LYS A 238 7.72 -13.84 -25.33
CA LYS A 238 8.62 -14.04 -26.51
C LYS A 238 9.03 -12.72 -27.14
N GLU A 239 8.08 -11.79 -27.35
CA GLU A 239 8.40 -10.44 -27.87
C GLU A 239 9.27 -9.64 -26.88
N ALA A 240 9.14 -9.87 -25.58
CA ALA A 240 10.02 -9.32 -24.55
C ALA A 240 11.42 -10.00 -24.51
N GLY A 241 11.64 -11.07 -25.29
CA GLY A 241 12.91 -11.79 -25.36
C GLY A 241 13.16 -12.78 -24.21
N LEU A 242 12.10 -13.19 -23.50
CA LEU A 242 12.13 -14.11 -22.35
C LEU A 242 11.94 -15.57 -22.75
#